data_bac1a937f9ec32f3510cd6bd79931303
#
_entry.id   bac1a937f9ec32f3510cd6bd79931303
#
_cell.length_a   1.000
_cell.length_b   1.000
_cell.length_c   1.000
_cell.angle_alpha   90.00
_cell.angle_beta   90.00
_cell.angle_gamma   90.00
#
_symmetry.space_group_name_H-M   'P 1'
#
loop_
_entity.id
_entity.type
_entity.pdbx_description
1 polymer ?
#
loop_
_entity_poly.entity_id
_entity_poly.type
_entity_poly.pdbx_seq_one_letter_code
_entity_poly.pdbx_strand_id
1 'polypeptide(L)'
;SSFDFMDGHEKPVKGRKINWMKAGILESDRVVTVSPYYAQELISGVKKGVELDNIIRKTGIAGIVNGMDVQEWNPSTDKYIDVKYDATTVLDAKPILKEDLQAEVGLPVDGNIPLIGFIGRLEEQKGSDILAAAISQFVGENVQIVILGTGKKAMEKQIQQLETKYPEKAIGIAKFNVPLAHKIIAGADFMLIPSRFEPCGLIQL
;
A
#
# COMPACT_ATOMS: atom_id res chain seq x y z
N SER A 1 -38.18 3.50 2.88
CA SER A 1 -37.65 2.36 2.11
C SER A 1 -36.64 1.60 2.97
N SER A 2 -36.59 0.26 2.85
CA SER A 2 -35.63 -0.57 3.59
C SER A 2 -34.16 -0.28 3.22
N PHE A 3 -33.94 0.49 2.15
CA PHE A 3 -32.63 0.90 1.68
C PHE A 3 -32.29 2.35 2.04
N ASP A 4 -33.10 3.00 2.86
CA ASP A 4 -32.82 4.35 3.32
C ASP A 4 -31.56 4.38 4.19
N PHE A 5 -30.79 5.44 4.06
CA PHE A 5 -29.55 5.68 4.83
C PHE A 5 -29.82 5.67 6.35
N MET A 6 -31.04 6.00 6.75
CA MET A 6 -31.46 6.14 8.16
C MET A 6 -31.60 4.83 8.94
N ASP A 7 -31.62 3.67 8.29
CA ASP A 7 -31.62 2.38 8.98
C ASP A 7 -30.22 1.97 9.49
N GLY A 8 -29.20 2.77 9.20
CA GLY A 8 -27.88 2.66 9.79
C GLY A 8 -27.80 3.44 11.12
N HIS A 9 -26.61 3.77 11.51
CA HIS A 9 -26.31 4.46 12.77
C HIS A 9 -26.29 5.99 12.64
N GLU A 10 -26.57 6.54 11.48
CA GLU A 10 -26.32 7.92 11.16
C GLU A 10 -27.55 8.83 11.21
N LYS A 11 -27.27 10.11 11.49
CA LYS A 11 -28.25 11.19 11.47
C LYS A 11 -28.74 11.49 10.05
N PRO A 12 -30.00 11.92 9.91
CA PRO A 12 -30.53 12.20 8.60
C PRO A 12 -29.75 13.30 7.87
N VAL A 13 -29.24 12.95 6.71
CA VAL A 13 -28.79 13.94 5.73
C VAL A 13 -30.04 14.57 5.11
N LYS A 14 -30.08 15.88 4.93
CA LYS A 14 -31.20 16.58 4.28
C LYS A 14 -31.56 15.91 2.95
N GLY A 15 -32.76 15.37 2.85
CA GLY A 15 -33.29 14.66 1.69
C GLY A 15 -33.14 13.13 1.79
N ARG A 16 -34.03 12.41 1.09
CA ARG A 16 -33.97 10.96 0.98
C ARG A 16 -32.83 10.55 0.06
N LYS A 17 -31.91 9.74 0.56
CA LYS A 17 -30.83 9.14 -0.22
C LYS A 17 -30.90 7.62 -0.11
N ILE A 18 -30.61 6.94 -1.18
CA ILE A 18 -30.51 5.48 -1.22
C ILE A 18 -29.06 5.09 -0.97
N ASN A 19 -28.86 4.20 -0.01
CA ASN A 19 -27.57 3.54 0.19
C ASN A 19 -27.48 2.31 -0.71
N TRP A 20 -26.87 2.46 -1.87
CA TRP A 20 -26.75 1.39 -2.87
C TRP A 20 -25.92 0.21 -2.37
N MET A 21 -24.90 0.45 -1.55
CA MET A 21 -24.11 -0.63 -0.94
C MET A 21 -24.98 -1.47 0.00
N LYS A 22 -25.78 -0.82 0.84
CA LYS A 22 -26.76 -1.52 1.70
C LYS A 22 -27.75 -2.33 0.87
N ALA A 23 -28.28 -1.77 -0.21
CA ALA A 23 -29.19 -2.47 -1.11
C ALA A 23 -28.51 -3.72 -1.71
N GLY A 24 -27.31 -3.57 -2.23
CA GLY A 24 -26.53 -4.69 -2.78
C GLY A 24 -26.28 -5.79 -1.76
N ILE A 25 -25.91 -5.45 -0.53
CA ILE A 25 -25.68 -6.42 0.54
C ILE A 25 -26.96 -7.20 0.88
N LEU A 26 -28.10 -6.51 0.99
CA LEU A 26 -29.35 -7.14 1.38
C LEU A 26 -29.96 -8.05 0.29
N GLU A 27 -29.71 -7.72 -0.98
CA GLU A 27 -30.27 -8.45 -2.14
C GLU A 27 -29.29 -9.51 -2.70
N SER A 28 -28.09 -9.63 -2.13
CA SER A 28 -27.09 -10.61 -2.58
C SER A 28 -27.28 -11.95 -1.91
N ASP A 29 -27.12 -13.05 -2.65
CA ASP A 29 -27.09 -14.41 -2.11
C ASP A 29 -25.88 -14.65 -1.19
N ARG A 30 -24.77 -13.98 -1.47
CA ARG A 30 -23.52 -14.05 -0.70
C ARG A 30 -22.81 -12.71 -0.71
N VAL A 31 -22.27 -12.34 0.44
CA VAL A 31 -21.38 -11.16 0.60
C VAL A 31 -19.98 -11.65 0.84
N VAL A 32 -19.04 -11.18 0.04
CA VAL A 32 -17.64 -11.60 0.08
C VAL A 32 -16.72 -10.37 0.15
N THR A 33 -15.65 -10.48 0.90
CA THR A 33 -14.60 -9.47 0.94
C THR A 33 -13.21 -10.09 0.75
N VAL A 34 -12.18 -9.25 0.68
CA VAL A 34 -10.84 -9.61 0.19
C VAL A 34 -9.93 -10.26 1.23
N SER A 35 -10.37 -10.47 2.46
CA SER A 35 -9.67 -11.33 3.42
C SER A 35 -10.56 -11.75 4.60
N PRO A 36 -10.28 -12.88 5.25
CA PRO A 36 -10.98 -13.28 6.48
C PRO A 36 -10.82 -12.27 7.60
N TYR A 37 -9.64 -11.68 7.76
CA TYR A 37 -9.39 -10.67 8.78
C TYR A 37 -10.21 -9.40 8.52
N TYR A 38 -10.25 -8.92 7.28
CA TYR A 38 -11.06 -7.76 6.92
C TYR A 38 -12.56 -8.02 7.07
N ALA A 39 -13.04 -9.24 6.80
CA ALA A 39 -14.40 -9.65 7.10
C ALA A 39 -14.74 -9.46 8.60
N GLN A 40 -13.84 -9.86 9.48
CA GLN A 40 -13.99 -9.64 10.93
C GLN A 40 -13.96 -8.16 11.31
N GLU A 41 -13.10 -7.37 10.71
CA GLU A 41 -13.08 -5.93 10.92
C GLU A 41 -14.40 -5.27 10.55
N LEU A 42 -14.99 -5.64 9.41
CA LEU A 42 -16.26 -5.07 8.92
C LEU A 42 -17.45 -5.34 9.85
N ILE A 43 -17.43 -6.42 10.61
CA ILE A 43 -18.49 -6.74 11.60
C ILE A 43 -18.16 -6.24 13.01
N SER A 44 -16.96 -5.71 13.25
CA SER A 44 -16.47 -5.35 14.60
C SER A 44 -17.08 -4.05 15.15
N GLY A 45 -17.70 -3.22 14.33
CA GLY A 45 -18.36 -1.99 14.75
C GLY A 45 -18.45 -0.93 13.66
N VAL A 46 -19.13 0.16 13.96
CA VAL A 46 -19.49 1.25 13.04
C VAL A 46 -18.30 1.82 12.29
N LYS A 47 -17.19 2.05 12.98
CA LYS A 47 -15.98 2.66 12.41
C LYS A 47 -15.35 1.81 11.30
N LYS A 48 -15.28 0.50 11.51
CA LYS A 48 -14.67 -0.45 10.57
C LYS A 48 -15.67 -0.95 9.53
N GLY A 49 -16.93 -1.09 9.92
CA GLY A 49 -18.01 -1.60 9.08
C GLY A 49 -18.64 -0.58 8.15
N VAL A 50 -18.03 0.61 7.97
CA VAL A 50 -18.54 1.71 7.13
C VAL A 50 -20.04 1.98 7.36
N GLU A 51 -20.45 1.95 8.64
CA GLU A 51 -21.84 2.14 9.12
C GLU A 51 -22.83 1.03 8.72
N LEU A 52 -22.34 -0.06 8.14
CA LEU A 52 -23.15 -1.20 7.72
C LEU A 52 -22.86 -2.47 8.52
N ASP A 53 -22.09 -2.40 9.57
CA ASP A 53 -21.67 -3.53 10.40
C ASP A 53 -22.86 -4.34 10.96
N ASN A 54 -23.95 -3.67 11.36
CA ASN A 54 -25.16 -4.31 11.82
C ASN A 54 -25.87 -5.12 10.71
N ILE A 55 -25.86 -4.62 9.47
CA ILE A 55 -26.42 -5.29 8.31
C ILE A 55 -25.55 -6.49 7.93
N ILE A 56 -24.23 -6.26 7.82
CA ILE A 56 -23.25 -7.30 7.48
C ILE A 56 -23.26 -8.44 8.50
N ARG A 57 -23.45 -8.15 9.80
CA ARG A 57 -23.62 -9.19 10.83
C ARG A 57 -24.87 -10.06 10.61
N LYS A 58 -25.94 -9.48 10.06
CA LYS A 58 -27.20 -10.22 9.80
C LYS A 58 -27.10 -11.06 8.52
N THR A 59 -26.54 -10.51 7.45
CA THR A 59 -26.41 -11.22 6.17
C THR A 59 -25.25 -12.21 6.15
N GLY A 60 -24.29 -12.02 7.03
CA GLY A 60 -23.01 -12.72 7.01
C GLY A 60 -22.07 -12.15 5.96
N ILE A 61 -20.77 -12.43 6.13
CA ILE A 61 -19.72 -12.08 5.19
C ILE A 61 -18.61 -13.13 5.23
N ALA A 62 -18.11 -13.51 4.07
CA ALA A 62 -16.94 -14.38 3.94
C ALA A 62 -15.74 -13.62 3.41
N GLY A 63 -14.54 -13.95 3.87
CA GLY A 63 -13.30 -13.37 3.38
C GLY A 63 -12.56 -14.37 2.50
N ILE A 64 -12.18 -13.95 1.30
CA ILE A 64 -11.34 -14.71 0.37
C ILE A 64 -10.17 -13.83 -0.01
N VAL A 65 -8.94 -14.28 0.27
CA VAL A 65 -7.73 -13.51 -0.05
C VAL A 65 -7.56 -13.43 -1.56
N ASN A 66 -7.23 -12.22 -2.07
CA ASN A 66 -6.93 -12.03 -3.47
C ASN A 66 -5.69 -12.84 -3.87
N GLY A 67 -5.70 -13.36 -5.08
CA GLY A 67 -4.50 -13.94 -5.70
C GLY A 67 -3.50 -12.86 -6.11
N MET A 68 -2.25 -13.29 -6.32
CA MET A 68 -1.18 -12.48 -6.89
C MET A 68 -0.77 -13.11 -8.24
N ASP A 69 -0.41 -12.29 -9.21
CA ASP A 69 0.15 -12.79 -10.46
C ASP A 69 1.60 -13.24 -10.24
N VAL A 70 1.75 -14.55 -10.01
CA VAL A 70 3.05 -15.17 -9.72
C VAL A 70 3.95 -15.32 -10.96
N GLN A 71 3.47 -14.98 -12.15
CA GLN A 71 4.30 -14.88 -13.35
C GLN A 71 4.89 -13.48 -13.50
N GLU A 72 4.09 -12.46 -13.27
CA GLU A 72 4.54 -11.07 -13.31
C GLU A 72 5.53 -10.75 -12.19
N TRP A 73 5.26 -11.22 -10.97
CA TRP A 73 6.06 -10.94 -9.76
C TRP A 73 7.08 -12.05 -9.44
N ASN A 74 7.53 -12.79 -10.44
CA ASN A 74 8.55 -13.81 -10.28
C ASN A 74 9.94 -13.27 -10.57
N PRO A 75 10.82 -13.12 -9.57
CA PRO A 75 12.16 -12.56 -9.77
C PRO A 75 13.05 -13.37 -10.72
N SER A 76 12.75 -14.64 -10.93
CA SER A 76 13.49 -15.48 -11.89
C SER A 76 13.19 -15.14 -13.35
N THR A 77 12.05 -14.50 -13.62
CA THR A 77 11.59 -14.19 -14.98
C THR A 77 11.17 -12.74 -15.16
N ASP A 78 11.29 -11.91 -14.12
CA ASP A 78 10.88 -10.50 -14.12
C ASP A 78 11.64 -9.71 -15.19
N LYS A 79 10.91 -9.14 -16.14
CA LYS A 79 11.47 -8.41 -17.28
C LYS A 79 12.03 -7.01 -16.92
N TYR A 80 11.76 -6.53 -15.71
CA TYR A 80 12.13 -5.19 -15.27
C TYR A 80 13.41 -5.14 -14.46
N ILE A 81 13.94 -6.28 -14.05
CA ILE A 81 15.22 -6.37 -13.34
C ILE A 81 16.26 -7.06 -14.22
N ASP A 82 17.50 -6.62 -14.16
CA ASP A 82 18.58 -7.13 -15.01
C ASP A 82 19.16 -8.45 -14.46
N VAL A 83 19.33 -8.51 -13.14
CA VAL A 83 19.80 -9.72 -12.45
C VAL A 83 18.59 -10.53 -11.95
N LYS A 84 18.39 -11.72 -12.55
CA LYS A 84 17.34 -12.65 -12.13
C LYS A 84 17.79 -13.40 -10.89
N TYR A 85 16.86 -13.73 -10.01
CA TYR A 85 17.17 -14.51 -8.83
C TYR A 85 16.00 -15.39 -8.38
N ASP A 86 16.33 -16.33 -7.53
CA ASP A 86 15.40 -17.19 -6.81
C ASP A 86 15.81 -17.30 -5.34
N ALA A 87 15.16 -18.17 -4.57
CA ALA A 87 15.45 -18.35 -3.14
C ALA A 87 16.90 -18.81 -2.86
N THR A 88 17.58 -19.41 -3.82
CA THR A 88 18.98 -19.90 -3.67
C THR A 88 20.02 -18.85 -4.03
N THR A 89 19.67 -17.87 -4.86
CA THR A 89 20.60 -16.87 -5.41
C THR A 89 20.32 -15.44 -4.91
N VAL A 90 19.26 -15.24 -4.12
CA VAL A 90 18.82 -13.92 -3.66
C VAL A 90 19.91 -13.13 -2.91
N LEU A 91 20.73 -13.81 -2.12
CA LEU A 91 21.78 -13.15 -1.33
C LEU A 91 22.88 -12.55 -2.21
N ASP A 92 23.19 -13.17 -3.35
CA ASP A 92 24.18 -12.67 -4.31
C ASP A 92 23.57 -11.61 -5.24
N ALA A 93 22.31 -11.74 -5.60
CA ALA A 93 21.63 -10.84 -6.53
C ALA A 93 21.24 -9.49 -5.89
N LYS A 94 20.72 -9.50 -4.65
CA LYS A 94 20.20 -8.30 -4.01
C LYS A 94 21.19 -7.15 -3.86
N PRO A 95 22.47 -7.33 -3.52
CA PRO A 95 23.43 -6.23 -3.51
C PRO A 95 23.57 -5.53 -4.87
N ILE A 96 23.61 -6.29 -5.97
CA ILE A 96 23.70 -5.76 -7.33
C ILE A 96 22.43 -4.97 -7.68
N LEU A 97 21.27 -5.54 -7.43
CA LEU A 97 19.96 -4.89 -7.68
C LEU A 97 19.76 -3.63 -6.83
N LYS A 98 20.33 -3.59 -5.63
CA LYS A 98 20.35 -2.39 -4.78
C LYS A 98 21.18 -1.28 -5.43
N GLU A 99 22.40 -1.58 -5.85
CA GLU A 99 23.28 -0.63 -6.49
C GLU A 99 22.68 -0.10 -7.81
N ASP A 100 22.08 -0.96 -8.60
CA ASP A 100 21.34 -0.58 -9.82
C ASP A 100 20.17 0.37 -9.50
N LEU A 101 19.40 0.08 -8.46
CA LEU A 101 18.32 0.95 -8.02
C LEU A 101 18.83 2.31 -7.54
N GLN A 102 19.89 2.32 -6.71
CA GLN A 102 20.52 3.54 -6.22
C GLN A 102 20.95 4.42 -7.38
N ALA A 103 21.64 3.84 -8.38
CA ALA A 103 22.10 4.55 -9.58
C ALA A 103 20.91 5.11 -10.39
N GLU A 104 19.86 4.32 -10.60
CA GLU A 104 18.69 4.73 -11.39
C GLU A 104 17.94 5.91 -10.76
N VAL A 105 17.80 5.92 -9.44
CA VAL A 105 17.06 6.98 -8.74
C VAL A 105 17.94 8.17 -8.34
N GLY A 106 19.25 8.11 -8.58
CA GLY A 106 20.19 9.19 -8.28
C GLY A 106 20.65 9.25 -6.83
N LEU A 107 20.60 8.15 -6.09
CA LEU A 107 21.20 8.02 -4.77
C LEU A 107 22.68 7.63 -4.89
N PRO A 108 23.53 7.96 -3.90
CA PRO A 108 24.88 7.40 -3.81
C PRO A 108 24.86 5.86 -3.84
N VAL A 109 25.67 5.28 -4.71
CA VAL A 109 25.76 3.83 -4.87
C VAL A 109 26.67 3.26 -3.77
N ASP A 110 26.06 2.53 -2.85
CA ASP A 110 26.75 1.80 -1.79
C ASP A 110 25.89 0.64 -1.31
N GLY A 111 26.29 -0.58 -1.63
CA GLY A 111 25.59 -1.81 -1.25
C GLY A 111 25.49 -2.05 0.27
N ASN A 112 26.33 -1.36 1.07
CA ASN A 112 26.32 -1.50 2.53
C ASN A 112 25.29 -0.59 3.22
N ILE A 113 24.77 0.45 2.55
CA ILE A 113 23.75 1.32 3.11
C ILE A 113 22.39 0.61 3.08
N PRO A 114 21.69 0.46 4.21
CA PRO A 114 20.32 -0.06 4.23
C PRO A 114 19.41 0.81 3.36
N LEU A 115 18.73 0.19 2.41
CA LEU A 115 17.79 0.84 1.49
C LEU A 115 16.37 0.46 1.81
N ILE A 116 15.56 1.48 2.10
CA ILE A 116 14.15 1.35 2.46
C ILE A 116 13.29 1.74 1.25
N GLY A 117 12.32 0.91 0.89
CA GLY A 117 11.35 1.17 -0.17
C GLY A 117 9.95 1.44 0.39
N PHE A 118 9.23 2.35 -0.24
CA PHE A 118 7.79 2.51 -0.09
C PHE A 118 7.15 2.61 -1.46
N ILE A 119 6.10 1.83 -1.70
CA ILE A 119 5.29 1.87 -2.93
C ILE A 119 3.82 1.93 -2.53
N GLY A 120 3.11 2.96 -2.97
CA GLY A 120 1.69 3.02 -2.65
C GLY A 120 1.02 4.32 -3.06
N ARG A 121 -0.31 4.35 -2.94
CA ARG A 121 -1.06 5.59 -3.11
C ARG A 121 -0.70 6.59 -2.01
N LEU A 122 -0.46 7.84 -2.39
CA LEU A 122 -0.12 8.90 -1.45
C LEU A 122 -1.40 9.47 -0.81
N GLU A 123 -1.89 8.73 0.19
CA GLU A 123 -3.09 9.06 0.96
C GLU A 123 -2.99 8.54 2.40
N GLU A 124 -3.86 9.03 3.26
CA GLU A 124 -3.84 8.72 4.70
C GLU A 124 -4.00 7.22 5.00
N GLN A 125 -4.80 6.51 4.20
CA GLN A 125 -4.96 5.06 4.36
C GLN A 125 -3.62 4.33 4.27
N LYS A 126 -2.79 4.70 3.29
CA LYS A 126 -1.47 4.09 3.07
C LYS A 126 -0.38 4.63 4.00
N GLY A 127 -0.73 5.59 4.87
CA GLY A 127 0.17 6.11 5.88
C GLY A 127 1.32 6.96 5.33
N SER A 128 1.17 7.55 4.15
CA SER A 128 2.21 8.41 3.56
C SER A 128 2.53 9.64 4.43
N ASP A 129 1.56 10.13 5.21
CA ASP A 129 1.76 11.17 6.21
C ASP A 129 2.55 10.68 7.42
N ILE A 130 2.32 9.44 7.87
CA ILE A 130 3.10 8.79 8.94
C ILE A 130 4.55 8.64 8.48
N LEU A 131 4.76 8.14 7.25
CA LEU A 131 6.08 8.00 6.67
C LEU A 131 6.81 9.34 6.61
N ALA A 132 6.16 10.39 6.07
CA ALA A 132 6.75 11.71 5.95
C ALA A 132 7.14 12.31 7.32
N ALA A 133 6.35 12.08 8.36
CA ALA A 133 6.68 12.50 9.72
C ALA A 133 7.84 11.70 10.33
N ALA A 134 7.92 10.40 10.02
CA ALA A 134 8.94 9.51 10.57
C ALA A 134 10.32 9.69 9.91
N ILE A 135 10.37 10.10 8.64
CA ILE A 135 11.63 10.22 7.88
C ILE A 135 12.69 11.03 8.65
N SER A 136 12.31 12.16 9.26
CA SER A 136 13.23 13.01 10.00
C SER A 136 13.90 12.31 11.20
N GLN A 137 13.34 11.23 11.69
CA GLN A 137 13.85 10.49 12.84
C GLN A 137 14.95 9.50 12.44
N PHE A 138 14.89 8.94 11.24
CA PHE A 138 15.84 7.91 10.81
C PHE A 138 16.81 8.34 9.69
N VAL A 139 16.54 9.39 8.92
CA VAL A 139 17.51 9.88 7.92
C VAL A 139 18.79 10.49 8.52
N GLY A 140 18.85 10.72 9.84
CA GLY A 140 20.09 11.02 10.54
C GLY A 140 21.06 9.87 10.56
N GLU A 141 20.55 8.64 10.50
CA GLU A 141 21.32 7.41 10.42
C GLU A 141 21.86 7.17 9.00
N ASN A 142 22.75 6.20 8.85
CA ASN A 142 23.27 5.81 7.54
C ASN A 142 22.27 4.90 6.82
N VAL A 143 21.19 5.49 6.32
CA VAL A 143 20.11 4.80 5.58
C VAL A 143 19.69 5.61 4.36
N GLN A 144 19.15 4.94 3.37
CA GLN A 144 18.53 5.54 2.20
C GLN A 144 17.05 5.13 2.10
N ILE A 145 16.22 5.98 1.50
CA ILE A 145 14.81 5.70 1.26
C ILE A 145 14.38 6.12 -0.14
N VAL A 146 13.63 5.25 -0.81
CA VAL A 146 12.98 5.51 -2.08
C VAL A 146 11.47 5.40 -1.91
N ILE A 147 10.74 6.45 -2.26
CA ILE A 147 9.28 6.53 -2.17
C ILE A 147 8.69 6.67 -3.57
N LEU A 148 7.84 5.75 -3.96
CA LEU A 148 7.14 5.75 -5.25
C LEU A 148 5.62 5.76 -5.04
N GLY A 149 4.94 6.72 -5.65
CA GLY A 149 3.48 6.73 -5.64
C GLY A 149 2.86 8.00 -6.16
N THR A 150 1.54 7.97 -6.33
CA THR A 150 0.72 9.13 -6.69
C THR A 150 -0.49 9.23 -5.77
N GLY A 151 -1.09 10.41 -5.66
CA GLY A 151 -2.29 10.59 -4.85
C GLY A 151 -2.65 12.05 -4.59
N LYS A 152 -2.78 12.42 -3.31
CA LYS A 152 -3.08 13.80 -2.95
C LYS A 152 -1.92 14.73 -3.33
N LYS A 153 -2.20 15.81 -4.04
CA LYS A 153 -1.21 16.80 -4.53
C LYS A 153 -0.26 17.31 -3.44
N ALA A 154 -0.78 17.54 -2.23
CA ALA A 154 0.05 17.98 -1.12
C ALA A 154 1.09 16.91 -0.71
N MET A 155 0.72 15.64 -0.72
CA MET A 155 1.62 14.53 -0.40
C MET A 155 2.62 14.27 -1.53
N GLU A 156 2.20 14.38 -2.79
CA GLU A 156 3.12 14.33 -3.94
C GLU A 156 4.21 15.39 -3.82
N LYS A 157 3.81 16.64 -3.55
CA LYS A 157 4.78 17.73 -3.34
C LYS A 157 5.70 17.47 -2.15
N GLN A 158 5.16 16.92 -1.07
CA GLN A 158 5.92 16.62 0.13
C GLN A 158 7.02 15.58 -0.13
N ILE A 159 6.72 14.48 -0.84
CA ILE A 159 7.74 13.48 -1.15
C ILE A 159 8.77 13.99 -2.16
N GLN A 160 8.37 14.80 -3.14
CA GLN A 160 9.30 15.43 -4.09
C GLN A 160 10.29 16.39 -3.43
N GLN A 161 9.94 16.97 -2.29
CA GLN A 161 10.83 17.85 -1.52
C GLN A 161 11.87 17.08 -0.69
N LEU A 162 11.75 15.75 -0.57
CA LEU A 162 12.66 14.96 0.25
C LEU A 162 14.09 14.99 -0.27
N GLU A 163 14.28 14.96 -1.58
CA GLU A 163 15.60 15.04 -2.20
C GLU A 163 16.33 16.34 -1.83
N THR A 164 15.62 17.47 -1.83
CA THR A 164 16.19 18.76 -1.42
C THR A 164 16.44 18.81 0.08
N LYS A 165 15.54 18.22 0.89
CA LYS A 165 15.63 18.28 2.34
C LYS A 165 16.64 17.30 2.91
N TYR A 166 16.79 16.15 2.27
CA TYR A 166 17.70 15.06 2.68
C TYR A 166 18.49 14.54 1.48
N PRO A 167 19.39 15.38 0.93
CA PRO A 167 20.18 15.00 -0.24
C PRO A 167 20.97 13.72 0.04
N GLU A 168 21.14 12.89 -0.98
CA GLU A 168 21.81 11.60 -0.91
C GLU A 168 21.16 10.52 -0.03
N LYS A 169 20.04 10.83 0.64
CA LYS A 169 19.37 9.91 1.57
C LYS A 169 17.93 9.59 1.21
N ALA A 170 17.21 10.50 0.58
CA ALA A 170 15.78 10.30 0.31
C ALA A 170 15.39 10.77 -1.09
N ILE A 171 14.69 9.92 -1.83
CA ILE A 171 14.12 10.22 -3.15
C ILE A 171 12.62 9.97 -3.12
N GLY A 172 11.85 10.97 -3.55
CA GLY A 172 10.40 10.89 -3.68
C GLY A 172 9.95 11.03 -5.14
N ILE A 173 9.37 9.97 -5.69
CA ILE A 173 8.95 9.88 -7.08
C ILE A 173 7.42 9.88 -7.17
N ALA A 174 6.86 11.05 -7.50
CA ALA A 174 5.40 11.26 -7.58
C ALA A 174 4.87 10.89 -8.97
N LYS A 175 4.92 9.61 -9.33
CA LYS A 175 4.37 9.08 -10.58
C LYS A 175 4.00 7.60 -10.46
N PHE A 176 3.12 7.15 -11.36
CA PHE A 176 2.88 5.73 -11.56
C PHE A 176 4.00 5.16 -12.45
N ASN A 177 4.73 4.16 -11.95
CA ASN A 177 5.87 3.57 -12.66
C ASN A 177 6.04 2.09 -12.26
N VAL A 178 5.49 1.19 -13.07
CA VAL A 178 5.54 -0.25 -12.82
C VAL A 178 6.97 -0.79 -12.87
N PRO A 179 7.79 -0.48 -13.89
CA PRO A 179 9.18 -0.93 -13.91
C PRO A 179 9.96 -0.56 -12.64
N LEU A 180 9.83 0.69 -12.20
CA LEU A 180 10.51 1.14 -10.99
C LEU A 180 9.97 0.46 -9.73
N ALA A 181 8.66 0.13 -9.66
CA ALA A 181 8.10 -0.63 -8.55
C ALA A 181 8.78 -1.99 -8.41
N HIS A 182 8.95 -2.73 -9.51
CA HIS A 182 9.68 -4.00 -9.54
C HIS A 182 11.13 -3.84 -9.05
N LYS A 183 11.83 -2.81 -9.52
CA LYS A 183 13.21 -2.54 -9.11
C LYS A 183 13.32 -2.15 -7.63
N ILE A 184 12.36 -1.40 -7.10
CA ILE A 184 12.33 -1.07 -5.66
C ILE A 184 12.15 -2.34 -4.82
N ILE A 185 11.21 -3.22 -5.17
CA ILE A 185 11.01 -4.50 -4.47
C ILE A 185 12.25 -5.37 -4.54
N ALA A 186 12.88 -5.45 -5.71
CA ALA A 186 14.07 -6.25 -5.92
C ALA A 186 15.31 -5.70 -5.20
N GLY A 187 15.51 -4.38 -5.18
CA GLY A 187 16.71 -3.74 -4.65
C GLY A 187 16.65 -3.29 -3.20
N ALA A 188 15.47 -3.04 -2.65
CA ALA A 188 15.33 -2.60 -1.26
C ALA A 188 15.63 -3.74 -0.26
N ASP A 189 16.23 -3.37 0.88
CA ASP A 189 16.43 -4.29 2.02
C ASP A 189 15.13 -4.39 2.85
N PHE A 190 14.38 -3.30 2.92
CA PHE A 190 13.15 -3.21 3.70
C PHE A 190 12.04 -2.55 2.89
N MET A 191 10.83 -3.10 2.94
CA MET A 191 9.63 -2.46 2.43
C MET A 191 8.81 -1.90 3.59
N LEU A 192 8.49 -0.60 3.56
CA LEU A 192 7.64 0.04 4.56
C LEU A 192 6.18 0.02 4.15
N ILE A 193 5.33 -0.45 5.06
CA ILE A 193 3.87 -0.52 4.87
C ILE A 193 3.19 0.13 6.07
N PRO A 194 3.25 1.48 6.20
CA PRO A 194 2.71 2.20 7.35
C PRO A 194 1.19 2.38 7.28
N SER A 195 0.51 1.54 6.53
CA SER A 195 -0.92 1.64 6.27
C SER A 195 -1.75 1.58 7.56
N ARG A 196 -2.75 2.44 7.67
CA ARG A 196 -3.71 2.42 8.78
C ARG A 196 -4.63 1.22 8.72
N PHE A 197 -4.91 0.74 7.53
CA PHE A 197 -5.58 -0.54 7.30
C PHE A 197 -5.25 -1.09 5.91
N GLU A 198 -5.16 -2.41 5.81
CA GLU A 198 -4.87 -3.16 4.59
C GLU A 198 -5.90 -4.30 4.46
N PRO A 199 -6.97 -4.11 3.69
CA PRO A 199 -8.00 -5.13 3.53
C PRO A 199 -7.50 -6.49 3.05
N CYS A 200 -6.55 -6.50 2.10
CA CYS A 200 -5.90 -7.70 1.60
C CYS A 200 -4.41 -7.76 1.93
N GLY A 201 -3.68 -6.65 1.68
CA GLY A 201 -2.26 -6.55 2.00
C GLY A 201 -1.32 -7.22 1.00
N LEU A 202 -1.68 -7.33 -0.28
CA LEU A 202 -0.83 -7.96 -1.30
C LEU A 202 0.59 -7.36 -1.40
N ILE A 203 0.76 -6.11 -1.02
CA ILE A 203 2.08 -5.46 -1.01
C ILE A 203 3.05 -6.08 0.01
N GLN A 204 2.56 -6.90 0.93
CA GLN A 204 3.37 -7.59 1.95
C GLN A 204 3.88 -8.95 1.45
N LEU A 205 3.34 -9.45 0.36
CA LEU A 205 3.67 -10.74 -0.26
C LEU A 205 4.73 -10.59 -1.34
#